data_c6b09dd246764122c745662778a27f03
#
_entry.id   c6b09dd246764122c745662778a27f03
#
_cell.length_a   1.000
_cell.length_b   1.000
_cell.length_c   1.000
_cell.angle_alpha   90.00
_cell.angle_beta   90.00
_cell.angle_gamma   90.00
#
_symmetry.space_group_name_H-M   'P 1'
#
loop_
_entity.id
_entity.type
_entity.pdbx_description
1 polymer ?
#
loop_
_entity_poly.entity_id
_entity_poly.type
_entity_poly.pdbx_seq_one_letter_code
_entity_poly.pdbx_strand_id
1 'polypeptide(L)'
;ERMGIRSRLLPEINLPGKTLGRLSPWLLAEGLPDLAVVQVAGHDTASAVAAVPAQGDSWVYISSGTWSLIGVELNQPVINEQSFRSNFTNESGLGKTIRFLKNVNGLWLLQQCRRIWCRHGDLTYEQLTEMAEKARPFQLFLDPDAPLFLNPANMVKAIADYACQTGQVVPREPGEVTRAILESLALK
;
A
#
# COMPACT_ATOMS: atom_id res chain seq x y z
N GLU A 1 26.35 -14.57 -7.79
CA GLU A 1 27.74 -14.56 -8.27
C GLU A 1 27.96 -13.60 -9.44
N ARG A 2 26.98 -13.38 -10.38
CA ARG A 2 27.11 -12.40 -11.49
C ARG A 2 27.38 -10.97 -11.02
N MET A 3 26.99 -10.59 -9.78
CA MET A 3 27.22 -9.26 -9.17
C MET A 3 28.43 -9.23 -8.24
N GLY A 4 29.28 -10.26 -8.22
CA GLY A 4 30.44 -10.35 -7.33
C GLY A 4 30.09 -10.56 -5.84
N ILE A 5 28.81 -10.75 -5.50
CA ILE A 5 28.37 -11.03 -4.13
C ILE A 5 28.55 -12.53 -3.86
N ARG A 6 29.30 -12.85 -2.82
CA ARG A 6 29.52 -14.24 -2.42
C ARG A 6 28.25 -14.80 -1.80
N SER A 7 27.73 -15.94 -2.30
CA SER A 7 26.51 -16.59 -1.82
C SER A 7 26.51 -16.84 -0.30
N ARG A 8 27.67 -17.12 0.29
CA ARG A 8 27.85 -17.34 1.74
C ARG A 8 27.51 -16.11 2.61
N LEU A 9 27.37 -14.93 2.01
CA LEU A 9 26.96 -13.70 2.72
C LEU A 9 25.43 -13.60 2.86
N LEU A 10 24.70 -14.42 2.13
CA LEU A 10 23.25 -14.46 2.18
C LEU A 10 22.82 -15.61 3.12
N PRO A 11 21.93 -15.33 4.08
CA PRO A 11 21.38 -16.38 4.93
C PRO A 11 20.51 -17.36 4.12
N GLU A 12 20.22 -18.52 4.70
CA GLU A 12 19.23 -19.43 4.14
C GLU A 12 17.85 -18.79 4.09
N ILE A 13 17.19 -18.92 2.94
CA ILE A 13 15.82 -18.44 2.76
C ILE A 13 14.86 -19.52 3.26
N ASN A 14 14.12 -19.22 4.31
CA ASN A 14 13.08 -20.10 4.84
C ASN A 14 11.71 -19.75 4.27
N LEU A 15 10.90 -20.74 4.02
CA LEU A 15 9.51 -20.54 3.59
C LEU A 15 8.63 -20.12 4.78
N PRO A 16 7.62 -19.28 4.54
CA PRO A 16 6.61 -18.97 5.55
C PRO A 16 5.95 -20.23 6.11
N GLY A 17 5.66 -20.21 7.42
CA GLY A 17 5.10 -21.36 8.14
C GLY A 17 6.14 -22.36 8.68
N LYS A 18 7.42 -22.24 8.30
CA LYS A 18 8.49 -23.11 8.84
C LYS A 18 8.75 -22.73 10.31
N THR A 19 8.78 -23.72 11.19
CA THR A 19 9.30 -23.56 12.53
C THR A 19 10.83 -23.47 12.47
N LEU A 20 11.37 -22.36 12.95
CA LEU A 20 12.81 -22.08 12.97
C LEU A 20 13.49 -22.69 14.20
N GLY A 21 12.76 -22.88 15.28
CA GLY A 21 13.25 -23.37 16.55
C GLY A 21 12.39 -22.89 17.71
N ARG A 22 12.99 -22.85 18.90
CA ARG A 22 12.40 -22.27 20.10
C ARG A 22 13.11 -20.97 20.46
N LEU A 23 12.53 -20.19 21.36
CA LEU A 23 13.15 -18.96 21.84
C LEU A 23 14.56 -19.24 22.41
N SER A 24 15.44 -18.28 22.21
CA SER A 24 16.81 -18.35 22.72
C SER A 24 16.82 -18.42 24.26
N PRO A 25 17.75 -19.20 24.86
CA PRO A 25 17.81 -19.36 26.34
C PRO A 25 17.86 -18.04 27.12
N TRP A 26 18.49 -17.01 26.57
CA TRP A 26 18.57 -15.70 27.22
C TRP A 26 17.20 -15.02 27.33
N LEU A 27 16.28 -15.19 26.34
CA LEU A 27 14.92 -14.68 26.41
C LEU A 27 14.08 -15.42 27.45
N LEU A 28 14.31 -16.73 27.61
CA LEU A 28 13.68 -17.52 28.66
C LEU A 28 14.14 -17.02 30.06
N ALA A 29 15.40 -16.63 30.17
CA ALA A 29 15.95 -16.06 31.42
C ALA A 29 15.34 -14.70 31.78
N GLU A 30 14.88 -13.94 30.78
CA GLU A 30 14.12 -12.70 30.96
C GLU A 30 12.61 -12.94 31.31
N GLY A 31 12.20 -14.20 31.50
CA GLY A 31 10.86 -14.56 31.94
C GLY A 31 9.85 -14.75 30.80
N LEU A 32 10.29 -14.80 29.55
CA LEU A 32 9.40 -15.14 28.44
C LEU A 32 9.09 -16.64 28.46
N PRO A 33 7.86 -17.06 28.10
CA PRO A 33 7.50 -18.45 27.99
C PRO A 33 8.27 -19.15 26.86
N ASP A 34 8.45 -20.45 26.98
CA ASP A 34 9.09 -21.24 25.93
C ASP A 34 8.15 -21.42 24.72
N LEU A 35 8.36 -20.60 23.70
CA LEU A 35 7.55 -20.51 22.49
C LEU A 35 8.29 -21.00 21.26
N ALA A 36 7.56 -21.59 20.33
CA ALA A 36 8.08 -21.87 19.00
C ALA A 36 8.19 -20.58 18.18
N VAL A 37 9.32 -20.42 17.51
CA VAL A 37 9.56 -19.32 16.55
C VAL A 37 9.20 -19.80 15.16
N VAL A 38 8.22 -19.16 14.54
CA VAL A 38 7.72 -19.53 13.21
C VAL A 38 8.02 -18.41 12.23
N GLN A 39 8.53 -18.77 11.04
CA GLN A 39 8.72 -17.82 9.95
C GLN A 39 7.36 -17.32 9.44
N VAL A 40 7.14 -16.04 9.50
CA VAL A 40 5.98 -15.39 8.86
C VAL A 40 6.28 -15.05 7.40
N ALA A 41 5.27 -14.67 6.63
CA ALA A 41 5.48 -14.08 5.32
C ALA A 41 6.37 -12.83 5.48
N GLY A 42 7.42 -12.71 4.67
CA GLY A 42 8.51 -11.73 4.87
C GLY A 42 8.13 -10.26 4.71
N HIS A 43 6.85 -9.98 4.44
CA HIS A 43 6.26 -8.65 4.33
C HIS A 43 4.91 -8.62 5.05
N ASP A 44 4.58 -7.52 5.74
CA ASP A 44 3.33 -7.35 6.49
C ASP A 44 2.09 -7.53 5.60
N THR A 45 2.10 -6.96 4.39
CA THR A 45 1.01 -7.14 3.42
C THR A 45 0.88 -8.61 2.98
N ALA A 46 1.98 -9.36 2.89
CA ALA A 46 1.90 -10.79 2.58
C ALA A 46 1.21 -11.58 3.68
N SER A 47 1.47 -11.20 4.94
CA SER A 47 0.77 -11.78 6.09
C SER A 47 -0.70 -11.38 6.14
N ALA A 48 -1.01 -10.13 5.79
CA ALA A 48 -2.39 -9.64 5.71
C ALA A 48 -3.18 -10.36 4.61
N VAL A 49 -2.60 -10.54 3.43
CA VAL A 49 -3.22 -11.27 2.31
C VAL A 49 -3.48 -12.74 2.70
N ALA A 50 -2.51 -13.39 3.36
CA ALA A 50 -2.65 -14.76 3.85
C ALA A 50 -3.78 -14.92 4.90
N ALA A 51 -4.15 -13.85 5.60
CA ALA A 51 -5.22 -13.87 6.60
C ALA A 51 -6.61 -13.56 6.01
N VAL A 52 -6.72 -13.22 4.72
CA VAL A 52 -8.01 -12.95 4.07
C VAL A 52 -8.81 -14.26 3.97
N PRO A 53 -10.06 -14.31 4.47
CA PRO A 53 -10.89 -15.50 4.40
C PRO A 53 -11.51 -15.68 2.99
N ALA A 54 -10.69 -15.59 1.96
CA ALA A 54 -11.10 -15.76 0.58
C ALA A 54 -11.50 -17.23 0.31
N GLN A 55 -12.43 -17.46 -0.60
CA GLN A 55 -12.87 -18.77 -1.02
C GLN A 55 -12.59 -18.95 -2.53
N GLY A 56 -12.07 -20.13 -2.89
CA GLY A 56 -11.73 -20.45 -4.28
C GLY A 56 -10.47 -19.72 -4.76
N ASP A 57 -10.21 -19.82 -6.07
CA ASP A 57 -8.97 -19.33 -6.69
C ASP A 57 -9.16 -18.00 -7.45
N SER A 58 -10.40 -17.50 -7.52
CA SER A 58 -10.74 -16.30 -8.31
C SER A 58 -11.12 -15.14 -7.41
N TRP A 59 -10.12 -14.48 -6.83
CA TRP A 59 -10.31 -13.31 -5.97
C TRP A 59 -9.19 -12.30 -6.17
N VAL A 60 -9.50 -11.06 -5.88
CA VAL A 60 -8.58 -9.91 -5.92
C VAL A 60 -8.54 -9.31 -4.53
N TYR A 61 -7.39 -8.88 -4.09
CA TYR A 61 -7.26 -8.11 -2.86
C TYR A 61 -6.86 -6.67 -3.14
N ILE A 62 -7.30 -5.78 -2.26
CA ILE A 62 -6.84 -4.41 -2.16
C ILE A 62 -6.37 -4.18 -0.73
N SER A 63 -5.05 -4.06 -0.54
CA SER A 63 -4.48 -3.62 0.73
C SER A 63 -4.38 -2.11 0.70
N SER A 64 -5.42 -1.44 1.22
CA SER A 64 -5.53 0.02 1.19
C SER A 64 -4.94 0.65 2.46
N GLY A 65 -3.93 1.48 2.27
CA GLY A 65 -3.25 2.22 3.32
C GLY A 65 -2.62 3.49 2.76
N THR A 66 -1.47 3.89 3.28
CA THR A 66 -0.64 4.98 2.73
C THR A 66 -0.34 4.71 1.25
N TRP A 67 0.03 3.47 0.95
CA TRP A 67 0.04 2.88 -0.39
C TRP A 67 -1.16 1.95 -0.52
N SER A 68 -1.62 1.73 -1.73
CA SER A 68 -2.62 0.71 -2.06
C SER A 68 -1.97 -0.36 -2.93
N LEU A 69 -2.02 -1.61 -2.48
CA LEU A 69 -1.54 -2.76 -3.23
C LEU A 69 -2.76 -3.51 -3.76
N ILE A 70 -2.88 -3.59 -5.08
CA ILE A 70 -3.96 -4.32 -5.76
C ILE A 70 -3.35 -5.55 -6.39
N GLY A 71 -3.87 -6.73 -6.10
CA GLY A 71 -3.25 -7.95 -6.59
C GLY A 71 -4.09 -9.21 -6.49
N VAL A 72 -3.52 -10.27 -6.99
CA VAL A 72 -4.05 -11.64 -6.95
C VAL A 72 -2.97 -12.61 -6.46
N GLU A 73 -3.36 -13.75 -5.92
CA GLU A 73 -2.45 -14.86 -5.66
C GLU A 73 -2.47 -15.85 -6.83
N LEU A 74 -1.30 -16.20 -7.31
CA LEU A 74 -1.09 -17.10 -8.44
C LEU A 74 -0.12 -18.24 -8.05
N ASN A 75 -0.21 -19.36 -8.76
CA ASN A 75 0.73 -20.49 -8.60
C ASN A 75 2.04 -20.29 -9.36
N GLN A 76 2.08 -19.34 -10.31
CA GLN A 76 3.24 -19.05 -11.14
C GLN A 76 3.38 -17.54 -11.36
N PRO A 77 4.60 -17.02 -11.50
CA PRO A 77 4.81 -15.60 -11.79
C PRO A 77 4.34 -15.24 -13.21
N VAL A 78 3.83 -14.03 -13.36
CA VAL A 78 3.51 -13.43 -14.66
C VAL A 78 4.63 -12.47 -15.05
N ILE A 79 5.44 -12.86 -16.03
CA ILE A 79 6.58 -12.07 -16.51
C ILE A 79 6.43 -11.91 -18.03
N ASN A 80 5.91 -10.79 -18.44
CA ASN A 80 5.73 -10.44 -19.85
C ASN A 80 5.77 -8.92 -20.04
N GLU A 81 5.79 -8.47 -21.29
CA GLU A 81 5.86 -7.04 -21.65
C GLU A 81 4.67 -6.26 -21.11
N GLN A 82 3.48 -6.85 -21.08
CA GLN A 82 2.28 -6.18 -20.58
C GLN A 82 2.36 -5.95 -19.06
N SER A 83 2.77 -6.97 -18.28
CA SER A 83 2.93 -6.83 -16.84
C SER A 83 4.01 -5.79 -16.50
N PHE A 84 5.10 -5.76 -17.26
CA PHE A 84 6.16 -4.77 -17.10
C PHE A 84 5.66 -3.35 -17.39
N ARG A 85 5.02 -3.13 -18.54
CA ARG A 85 4.46 -1.80 -18.91
C ARG A 85 3.38 -1.32 -17.95
N SER A 86 2.62 -2.23 -17.37
CA SER A 86 1.57 -1.92 -16.41
C SER A 86 2.09 -1.79 -14.97
N ASN A 87 3.41 -1.92 -14.79
CA ASN A 87 4.10 -1.79 -13.51
C ASN A 87 3.63 -2.79 -12.44
N PHE A 88 3.36 -4.03 -12.88
CA PHE A 88 3.08 -5.14 -11.96
C PHE A 88 4.36 -5.84 -11.50
N THR A 89 4.36 -6.29 -10.27
CA THR A 89 5.44 -7.07 -9.65
C THR A 89 4.98 -8.47 -9.28
N ASN A 90 5.95 -9.37 -9.10
CA ASN A 90 5.74 -10.70 -8.55
C ASN A 90 6.47 -10.78 -7.21
N GLU A 91 5.74 -11.04 -6.15
CA GLU A 91 6.28 -11.17 -4.81
C GLU A 91 5.93 -12.53 -4.20
N SER A 92 6.75 -13.02 -3.28
CA SER A 92 6.46 -14.28 -2.60
C SER A 92 5.20 -14.16 -1.74
N GLY A 93 4.29 -15.12 -1.92
CA GLY A 93 3.12 -15.34 -1.07
C GLY A 93 3.33 -16.47 -0.06
N LEU A 94 2.26 -16.86 0.63
CA LEU A 94 2.25 -18.02 1.52
C LEU A 94 2.13 -19.32 0.70
N GLY A 95 2.71 -20.42 1.20
CA GLY A 95 2.53 -21.74 0.56
C GLY A 95 3.14 -21.87 -0.83
N LYS A 96 4.18 -21.08 -1.14
CA LYS A 96 4.84 -20.97 -2.46
C LYS A 96 4.01 -20.29 -3.54
N THR A 97 2.96 -19.59 -3.19
CA THR A 97 2.22 -18.74 -4.13
C THR A 97 3.03 -17.51 -4.53
N ILE A 98 2.59 -16.87 -5.59
CA ILE A 98 3.10 -15.58 -6.07
C ILE A 98 2.00 -14.56 -5.92
N ARG A 99 2.27 -13.49 -5.21
CA ARG A 99 1.42 -12.30 -5.20
C ARG A 99 1.77 -11.46 -6.43
N PHE A 100 0.94 -11.51 -7.44
CA PHE A 100 1.05 -10.66 -8.61
C PHE A 100 0.26 -9.38 -8.35
N LEU A 101 0.96 -8.28 -8.16
CA LEU A 101 0.36 -7.05 -7.64
C LEU A 101 0.93 -5.79 -8.30
N LYS A 102 0.19 -4.71 -8.14
CA LYS A 102 0.61 -3.35 -8.49
C LYS A 102 0.52 -2.46 -7.26
N ASN A 103 1.57 -1.67 -7.01
CA ASN A 103 1.52 -0.56 -6.09
C ASN A 103 0.88 0.66 -6.75
N VAL A 104 -0.06 1.27 -6.06
CA VAL A 104 -0.69 2.53 -6.42
C VAL A 104 -0.52 3.48 -5.24
N ASN A 105 -0.33 4.76 -5.51
CA ASN A 105 -0.38 5.76 -4.46
C ASN A 105 -1.75 5.68 -3.77
N GLY A 106 -1.77 5.55 -2.45
CA GLY A 106 -3.01 5.36 -1.69
C GLY A 106 -3.43 6.62 -0.93
N LEU A 107 -3.78 6.44 0.32
CA LEU A 107 -4.21 7.53 1.20
C LEU A 107 -3.09 8.53 1.58
N TRP A 108 -1.89 8.35 1.05
CA TRP A 108 -0.77 9.29 1.19
C TRP A 108 -1.18 10.72 0.84
N LEU A 109 -1.91 10.92 -0.26
CA LEU A 109 -2.39 12.24 -0.67
C LEU A 109 -3.24 12.88 0.44
N LEU A 110 -4.21 12.13 0.95
CA LEU A 110 -5.10 12.60 2.00
C LEU A 110 -4.35 12.85 3.32
N GLN A 111 -3.42 11.97 3.68
CA GLN A 111 -2.58 12.12 4.87
C GLN A 111 -1.75 13.41 4.82
N GLN A 112 -1.16 13.73 3.66
CA GLN A 112 -0.39 14.96 3.49
C GLN A 112 -1.29 16.21 3.51
N CYS A 113 -2.46 16.16 2.90
CA CYS A 113 -3.43 17.25 2.99
C CYS A 113 -3.86 17.48 4.45
N ARG A 114 -4.25 16.42 5.16
CA ARG A 114 -4.62 16.49 6.56
C ARG A 114 -3.52 17.10 7.43
N ARG A 115 -2.24 16.71 7.24
CA ARG A 115 -1.10 17.29 7.96
C ARG A 115 -1.01 18.81 7.79
N ILE A 116 -1.40 19.33 6.65
CA ILE A 116 -1.40 20.77 6.37
C ILE A 116 -2.56 21.44 7.08
N TRP A 117 -3.76 20.88 6.98
CA TRP A 117 -4.96 21.43 7.60
C TRP A 117 -4.89 21.42 9.13
N CYS A 118 -4.34 20.38 9.74
CA CYS A 118 -4.18 20.26 11.19
C CYS A 118 -3.17 21.24 11.81
N ARG A 119 -2.50 22.07 11.02
CA ARG A 119 -1.67 23.19 11.56
C ARG A 119 -2.51 24.29 12.22
N HIS A 120 -3.79 24.38 11.91
CA HIS A 120 -4.71 25.41 12.39
C HIS A 120 -5.92 24.87 13.16
N GLY A 121 -5.93 23.58 13.49
CA GLY A 121 -6.99 22.90 14.23
C GLY A 121 -6.94 21.39 13.97
N ASP A 122 -7.47 20.60 14.88
CA ASP A 122 -7.51 19.16 14.68
C ASP A 122 -8.68 18.78 13.78
N LEU A 123 -8.38 18.04 12.70
CA LEU A 123 -9.33 17.56 11.70
C LEU A 123 -9.20 16.04 11.56
N THR A 124 -10.22 15.32 12.01
CA THR A 124 -10.21 13.86 11.98
C THR A 124 -10.52 13.31 10.59
N TYR A 125 -10.16 12.04 10.33
CA TYR A 125 -10.55 11.39 9.07
C TYR A 125 -12.06 11.22 8.93
N GLU A 126 -12.76 11.01 10.03
CA GLU A 126 -14.21 10.93 10.07
C GLU A 126 -14.84 12.24 9.59
N GLN A 127 -14.40 13.38 10.15
CA GLN A 127 -14.84 14.71 9.70
C GLN A 127 -14.54 14.96 8.23
N LEU A 128 -13.35 14.56 7.75
CA LEU A 128 -12.99 14.69 6.33
C LEU A 128 -13.90 13.85 5.43
N THR A 129 -14.27 12.65 5.87
CA THR A 129 -15.19 11.78 5.13
C THR A 129 -16.59 12.38 5.08
N GLU A 130 -17.11 12.87 6.21
CA GLU A 130 -18.41 13.58 6.25
C GLU A 130 -18.44 14.82 5.36
N MET A 131 -17.35 15.59 5.33
CA MET A 131 -17.23 16.74 4.44
C MET A 131 -17.19 16.32 2.97
N ALA A 132 -16.49 15.21 2.67
CA ALA A 132 -16.42 14.66 1.33
C ALA A 132 -17.79 14.15 0.84
N GLU A 133 -18.59 13.53 1.70
CA GLU A 133 -19.94 13.08 1.36
C GLU A 133 -20.87 14.25 0.95
N LYS A 134 -20.68 15.41 1.57
CA LYS A 134 -21.47 16.63 1.28
C LYS A 134 -20.94 17.39 0.07
N ALA A 135 -19.69 17.16 -0.35
CA ALA A 135 -19.11 17.83 -1.50
C ALA A 135 -19.71 17.30 -2.80
N ARG A 136 -19.70 18.15 -3.85
CA ARG A 136 -20.20 17.77 -5.17
C ARG A 136 -19.32 16.68 -5.79
N PRO A 137 -19.90 15.57 -6.27
CA PRO A 137 -19.14 14.46 -6.84
C PRO A 137 -18.51 14.82 -8.19
N PHE A 138 -17.43 14.11 -8.52
CA PHE A 138 -16.81 14.07 -9.85
C PHE A 138 -16.42 15.44 -10.42
N GLN A 139 -15.89 16.32 -9.57
CA GLN A 139 -15.44 17.66 -9.99
C GLN A 139 -13.98 17.69 -10.40
N LEU A 140 -13.16 16.78 -9.86
CA LEU A 140 -11.73 16.69 -10.12
C LEU A 140 -11.29 15.23 -10.08
N PHE A 141 -10.56 14.82 -11.11
CA PHE A 141 -9.90 13.52 -11.19
C PHE A 141 -8.40 13.71 -11.20
N LEU A 142 -7.74 13.04 -10.28
CA LEU A 142 -6.29 13.04 -10.13
C LEU A 142 -5.72 11.74 -10.73
N ASP A 143 -4.53 11.79 -11.30
CA ASP A 143 -3.72 10.59 -11.39
C ASP A 143 -2.89 10.48 -10.10
N PRO A 144 -3.22 9.57 -9.17
CA PRO A 144 -2.51 9.48 -7.89
C PRO A 144 -1.01 9.19 -8.03
N ASP A 145 -0.60 8.61 -9.15
CA ASP A 145 0.79 8.27 -9.43
C ASP A 145 1.54 9.39 -10.18
N ALA A 146 0.90 10.54 -10.43
CA ALA A 146 1.57 11.66 -11.07
C ALA A 146 2.79 12.13 -10.24
N PRO A 147 3.95 12.37 -10.87
CA PRO A 147 5.20 12.71 -10.17
C PRO A 147 5.09 13.89 -9.20
N LEU A 148 4.20 14.85 -9.48
CA LEU A 148 3.99 16.00 -8.61
C LEU A 148 3.41 15.64 -7.23
N PHE A 149 2.80 14.46 -7.07
CA PHE A 149 2.23 13.99 -5.80
C PHE A 149 3.19 13.13 -4.97
N LEU A 150 4.37 12.81 -5.51
CA LEU A 150 5.30 11.92 -4.81
C LEU A 150 5.80 12.51 -3.49
N ASN A 151 6.26 13.75 -3.49
CA ASN A 151 6.73 14.43 -2.28
C ASN A 151 6.66 15.97 -2.41
N PRO A 152 5.48 16.56 -2.60
CA PRO A 152 5.37 18.00 -2.69
C PRO A 152 5.54 18.67 -1.32
N ALA A 153 6.10 19.87 -1.29
CA ALA A 153 6.16 20.67 -0.06
C ALA A 153 4.76 21.01 0.52
N ASN A 154 3.76 21.08 -0.34
CA ASN A 154 2.37 21.33 0.01
C ASN A 154 1.44 20.55 -0.92
N MET A 155 0.84 19.46 -0.42
CA MET A 155 -0.04 18.59 -1.20
C MET A 155 -1.33 19.29 -1.63
N VAL A 156 -1.91 20.12 -0.79
CA VAL A 156 -3.15 20.87 -1.13
C VAL A 156 -2.90 21.79 -2.33
N LYS A 157 -1.75 22.48 -2.31
CA LYS A 157 -1.34 23.33 -3.44
C LYS A 157 -1.06 22.50 -4.70
N ALA A 158 -0.37 21.36 -4.56
CA ALA A 158 -0.09 20.49 -5.70
C ALA A 158 -1.37 19.97 -6.37
N ILE A 159 -2.41 19.65 -5.59
CA ILE A 159 -3.71 19.25 -6.12
C ILE A 159 -4.40 20.43 -6.86
N ALA A 160 -4.35 21.63 -6.30
CA ALA A 160 -4.89 22.82 -6.97
C ALA A 160 -4.14 23.14 -8.27
N ASP A 161 -2.80 23.06 -8.27
CA ASP A 161 -1.96 23.26 -9.45
C ASP A 161 -2.26 22.22 -10.54
N TYR A 162 -2.47 20.94 -10.16
CA TYR A 162 -2.87 19.87 -11.07
C TYR A 162 -4.24 20.16 -11.71
N ALA A 163 -5.22 20.57 -10.91
CA ALA A 163 -6.54 20.93 -11.41
C ALA A 163 -6.46 22.07 -12.44
N CYS A 164 -5.68 23.11 -12.16
CA CYS A 164 -5.43 24.20 -13.10
C CYS A 164 -4.77 23.70 -14.40
N GLN A 165 -3.72 22.87 -14.30
CA GLN A 165 -2.98 22.37 -15.46
C GLN A 165 -3.84 21.48 -16.37
N THR A 166 -4.79 20.77 -15.78
CA THR A 166 -5.70 19.85 -16.51
C THR A 166 -7.03 20.47 -16.89
N GLY A 167 -7.23 21.77 -16.60
CA GLY A 167 -8.46 22.50 -16.91
C GLY A 167 -9.68 22.02 -16.13
N GLN A 168 -9.47 21.42 -14.97
CA GLN A 168 -10.51 20.89 -14.11
C GLN A 168 -10.90 21.90 -13.01
N VAL A 169 -11.96 21.60 -12.26
CA VAL A 169 -12.42 22.45 -11.16
C VAL A 169 -11.39 22.43 -10.03
N VAL A 170 -10.93 23.60 -9.62
CA VAL A 170 -9.98 23.73 -8.50
C VAL A 170 -10.75 23.60 -7.18
N PRO A 171 -10.46 22.59 -6.35
CA PRO A 171 -11.12 22.41 -5.08
C PRO A 171 -10.65 23.47 -4.08
N ARG A 172 -11.58 23.98 -3.26
CA ARG A 172 -11.33 25.06 -2.29
C ARG A 172 -11.41 24.57 -0.85
N GLU A 173 -12.33 23.66 -0.59
CA GLU A 173 -12.62 23.15 0.75
C GLU A 173 -12.01 21.76 0.99
N PRO A 174 -11.67 21.43 2.25
CA PRO A 174 -11.12 20.10 2.57
C PRO A 174 -11.99 18.94 2.12
N GLY A 175 -13.30 19.07 2.17
CA GLY A 175 -14.25 18.06 1.70
C GLY A 175 -14.16 17.80 0.20
N GLU A 176 -14.01 18.86 -0.61
CA GLU A 176 -13.86 18.75 -2.07
C GLU A 176 -12.55 18.06 -2.45
N VAL A 177 -11.46 18.43 -1.77
CA VAL A 177 -10.14 17.78 -1.96
C VAL A 177 -10.20 16.31 -1.55
N THR A 178 -10.78 16.00 -0.39
CA THR A 178 -10.91 14.64 0.11
C THR A 178 -11.73 13.79 -0.86
N ARG A 179 -12.85 14.30 -1.33
CA ARG A 179 -13.70 13.60 -2.30
C ARG A 179 -12.97 13.33 -3.60
N ALA A 180 -12.28 14.32 -4.16
CA ALA A 180 -11.51 14.16 -5.38
C ALA A 180 -10.42 13.08 -5.23
N ILE A 181 -9.72 13.03 -4.09
CA ILE A 181 -8.74 11.99 -3.80
C ILE A 181 -9.39 10.61 -3.78
N LEU A 182 -10.47 10.44 -3.01
CA LEU A 182 -11.13 9.12 -2.85
C LEU A 182 -11.73 8.63 -4.16
N GLU A 183 -12.40 9.49 -4.92
CA GLU A 183 -12.94 9.16 -6.24
C GLU A 183 -11.84 8.79 -7.22
N SER A 184 -10.72 9.51 -7.22
CA SER A 184 -9.57 9.22 -8.08
C SER A 184 -8.91 7.87 -7.73
N LEU A 185 -8.78 7.55 -6.45
CA LEU A 185 -8.27 6.25 -6.01
C LEU A 185 -9.20 5.10 -6.38
N ALA A 186 -10.52 5.33 -6.35
CA ALA A 186 -11.49 4.31 -6.74
C ALA A 186 -11.51 4.03 -8.26
N LEU A 187 -11.07 4.99 -9.07
CA LEU A 187 -11.02 4.87 -10.54
C LEU A 187 -9.66 4.37 -11.06
N LYS A 188 -8.63 4.38 -10.23
CA LYS A 188 -7.29 3.92 -10.58
C LYS A 188 -7.18 2.40 -10.63
#